data_5299e33b5bdb06cdf7c175106f61e6fb
#
_entry.id   5299e33b5bdb06cdf7c175106f61e6fb
#
_cell.length_a   1.000
_cell.length_b   1.000
_cell.length_c   1.000
_cell.angle_alpha   90.00
_cell.angle_beta   90.00
_cell.angle_gamma   90.00
#
_symmetry.space_group_name_H-M   'P 1'
#
loop_
_entity.id
_entity.type
_entity.pdbx_description
1 polymer ?
#
loop_
_entity_poly.entity_id
_entity_poly.type
_entity_poly.pdbx_seq_one_letter_code
_entity_poly.pdbx_strand_id
1 'polypeptide(L)'
;MDKIKVFKMINGEEIIAEVFNVFADYIELKSPAQIVMQQTKEGVGVAMAPYMPYATGNIELHKQAIASSGIPDIKMENEYSRLFGSGIQIASAGSVPNF
;
A
#
# COMPACT_ATOMS: atom_id res chain seq x y z
N MET A 1 -1.67 16.38 -2.45
CA MET A 1 -1.09 15.65 -3.28
C MET A 1 -1.15 14.25 -2.98
N ASP A 2 -1.65 13.52 -3.79
CA ASP A 2 -1.82 12.20 -3.57
C ASP A 2 -0.76 11.38 -4.08
N LYS A 3 -0.01 10.79 -3.18
CA LYS A 3 1.02 9.89 -3.59
C LYS A 3 0.64 8.46 -3.36
N ILE A 4 -0.52 8.20 -2.78
CA ILE A 4 -0.93 6.83 -2.50
C ILE A 4 -1.75 6.33 -3.67
N LYS A 5 -1.37 5.17 -4.19
CA LYS A 5 -2.04 4.57 -5.32
C LYS A 5 -2.27 3.09 -5.11
N VAL A 6 -3.27 2.58 -5.80
CA VAL A 6 -3.56 1.15 -5.81
C VAL A 6 -3.15 0.61 -7.17
N PHE A 7 -2.47 -0.52 -7.17
CA PHE A 7 -2.01 -1.17 -8.39
C PHE A 7 -2.60 -2.56 -8.47
N LYS A 8 -3.15 -2.90 -9.63
CA LYS A 8 -3.56 -4.26 -9.90
C LYS A 8 -2.46 -4.88 -10.72
N MET A 9 -1.88 -5.95 -10.21
CA MET A 9 -0.77 -6.59 -10.88
C MET A 9 -1.28 -7.60 -11.89
N ILE A 10 -0.45 -7.95 -12.86
CA ILE A 10 -0.88 -8.88 -13.90
C ILE A 10 -1.20 -10.27 -13.36
N ASN A 11 -0.67 -10.61 -12.19
CA ASN A 11 -1.01 -11.90 -11.57
C ASN A 11 -2.27 -11.83 -10.70
N GLY A 12 -2.93 -10.69 -10.67
CA GLY A 12 -4.17 -10.56 -9.92
C GLY A 12 -4.02 -9.96 -8.54
N GLU A 13 -2.82 -9.79 -8.05
CA GLU A 13 -2.62 -9.19 -6.74
C GLU A 13 -2.95 -7.71 -6.78
N GLU A 14 -3.40 -7.18 -5.65
CA GLU A 14 -3.64 -5.74 -5.53
C GLU A 14 -2.73 -5.19 -4.46
N ILE A 15 -2.08 -4.08 -4.78
CA ILE A 15 -1.10 -3.46 -3.91
C ILE A 15 -1.47 -2.00 -3.71
N ILE A 16 -1.33 -1.51 -2.49
CA ILE A 16 -1.49 -0.10 -2.20
C ILE A 16 -0.15 0.40 -1.66
N ALA A 17 0.27 1.56 -2.10
CA ALA A 17 1.59 2.06 -1.71
C ALA A 17 1.69 3.55 -1.91
N GLU A 18 2.65 4.14 -1.24
CA GLU A 18 3.00 5.53 -1.49
C GLU A 18 4.02 5.56 -2.61
N VAL A 19 3.75 6.36 -3.64
CA VAL A 19 4.66 6.48 -4.77
C VAL A 19 5.72 7.50 -4.42
N PHE A 20 6.98 7.05 -4.43
CA PHE A 20 8.09 7.92 -4.08
C PHE A 20 8.69 8.57 -5.32
N ASN A 21 8.96 7.77 -6.35
CA ASN A 21 9.46 8.28 -7.63
C ASN A 21 8.93 7.45 -8.77
N VAL A 22 8.86 8.07 -9.95
CA VAL A 22 8.41 7.35 -11.14
C VAL A 22 9.52 7.45 -12.17
N PHE A 23 9.98 6.30 -12.64
CA PHE A 23 11.01 6.22 -13.66
C PHE A 23 10.43 5.60 -14.92
N ALA A 24 11.23 5.49 -15.96
CA ALA A 24 10.73 5.00 -17.24
C ALA A 24 10.21 3.57 -17.13
N ASP A 25 10.96 2.70 -16.47
CA ASP A 25 10.64 1.28 -16.43
C ASP A 25 10.00 0.81 -15.13
N TYR A 26 10.11 1.59 -14.07
CA TYR A 26 9.61 1.14 -12.78
C TYR A 26 9.17 2.34 -11.95
N ILE A 27 8.44 2.03 -10.89
CA ILE A 27 7.98 3.01 -9.93
C ILE A 27 8.60 2.64 -8.59
N GLU A 28 9.15 3.64 -7.92
CA GLU A 28 9.73 3.41 -6.61
C GLU A 28 8.64 3.62 -5.57
N LEU A 29 8.37 2.60 -4.77
CA LEU A 29 7.29 2.60 -3.80
C LEU A 29 7.83 2.59 -2.39
N LYS A 30 7.10 3.28 -1.53
CA LYS A 30 7.38 3.28 -0.12
C LYS A 30 6.29 2.48 0.56
N SER A 31 6.69 1.54 1.39
CA SER A 31 5.78 0.72 2.20
C SER A 31 4.64 0.08 1.40
N PRO A 32 4.95 -0.66 0.34
CA PRO A 32 3.86 -1.31 -0.40
C PRO A 32 3.22 -2.41 0.45
N ALA A 33 1.90 -2.47 0.38
CA ALA A 33 1.12 -3.44 1.11
C ALA A 33 0.20 -4.17 0.16
N GLN A 34 0.05 -5.46 0.36
CA GLN A 34 -0.88 -6.25 -0.42
C GLN A 34 -2.25 -6.17 0.21
N ILE A 35 -3.27 -5.96 -0.60
CA ILE A 35 -4.64 -5.92 -0.15
C ILE A 35 -5.20 -7.32 -0.26
N VAL A 36 -5.70 -7.84 0.85
CA VAL A 36 -6.20 -9.21 0.92
C VAL A 36 -7.63 -9.18 1.42
N MET A 37 -8.53 -9.87 0.72
CA MET A 37 -9.89 -9.96 1.18
C MET A 37 -10.02 -11.12 2.14
N GLN A 38 -10.75 -10.92 3.22
CA GLN A 38 -10.94 -11.94 4.24
C GLN A 38 -12.41 -12.17 4.46
N GLN A 39 -12.78 -13.43 4.64
CA GLN A 39 -14.13 -13.78 5.00
C GLN A 39 -14.23 -13.75 6.51
N THR A 40 -15.15 -12.97 7.03
CA THR A 40 -15.35 -12.89 8.48
C THR A 40 -16.79 -13.24 8.77
N LYS A 41 -17.11 -13.29 10.07
CA LYS A 41 -18.47 -13.58 10.48
C LYS A 41 -19.43 -12.49 10.03
N GLU A 42 -18.94 -11.26 9.94
CA GLU A 42 -19.78 -10.16 9.53
C GLU A 42 -19.77 -9.95 8.02
N GLY A 43 -19.12 -10.81 7.28
CA GLY A 43 -19.03 -10.66 5.84
C GLY A 43 -17.60 -10.58 5.37
N VAL A 44 -17.38 -9.91 4.25
CA VAL A 44 -16.06 -9.82 3.67
C VAL A 44 -15.35 -8.59 4.21
N GLY A 45 -14.17 -8.78 4.75
CA GLY A 45 -13.33 -7.68 5.21
C GLY A 45 -12.11 -7.56 4.35
N VAL A 46 -11.35 -6.51 4.59
CA VAL A 46 -10.12 -6.25 3.86
C VAL A 46 -8.98 -6.12 4.85
N ALA A 47 -7.89 -6.78 4.56
CA ALA A 47 -6.68 -6.68 5.35
C ALA A 47 -5.54 -6.24 4.47
N MET A 48 -4.52 -5.67 5.08
CA MET A 48 -3.33 -5.28 4.35
C MET A 48 -2.12 -5.89 5.02
N ALA A 49 -1.20 -6.38 4.22
CA ALA A 49 0.03 -6.97 4.72
C ALA A 49 1.20 -6.41 3.93
N PRO A 50 2.37 -6.27 4.53
CA PRO A 50 3.52 -5.79 3.76
C PRO A 50 3.73 -6.65 2.54
N TYR A 51 3.94 -6.01 1.39
CA TYR A 51 4.06 -6.75 0.15
C TYR A 51 5.38 -7.52 0.09
N MET A 52 6.45 -6.90 0.53
CA MET A 52 7.76 -7.54 0.54
C MET A 52 8.38 -7.37 1.92
N PRO A 53 7.94 -8.16 2.89
CA PRO A 53 8.33 -7.92 4.28
C PRO A 53 9.80 -8.13 4.57
N TYR A 54 10.50 -8.83 3.69
CA TYR A 54 11.92 -9.09 3.91
C TYR A 54 12.83 -8.13 3.16
N ALA A 55 12.27 -7.18 2.43
CA ALA A 55 13.06 -6.16 1.77
C ALA A 55 13.16 -4.94 2.66
N THR A 56 14.26 -4.22 2.53
CA THR A 56 14.40 -2.97 3.28
C THR A 56 14.40 -1.81 2.30
N GLY A 57 13.95 -0.65 2.78
CA GLY A 57 13.96 0.54 1.95
C GLY A 57 12.81 0.54 0.95
N ASN A 58 12.94 1.38 -0.04
CA ASN A 58 11.91 1.49 -1.05
C ASN A 58 11.97 0.32 -2.02
N ILE A 59 10.84 0.03 -2.62
CA ILE A 59 10.70 -1.13 -3.50
C ILE A 59 10.54 -0.65 -4.93
N GLU A 60 11.20 -1.32 -5.88
CA GLU A 60 11.04 -1.03 -7.29
C GLU A 60 9.93 -1.92 -7.84
N LEU A 61 8.87 -1.31 -8.29
CA LEU A 61 7.77 -2.03 -8.92
C LEU A 61 7.87 -1.83 -10.42
N HIS A 62 8.14 -2.90 -11.14
CA HIS A 62 8.35 -2.79 -12.58
C HIS A 62 7.01 -2.58 -13.28
N LYS A 63 6.97 -1.61 -14.18
CA LYS A 63 5.72 -1.21 -14.82
C LYS A 63 5.09 -2.32 -15.64
N GLN A 64 5.91 -3.19 -16.21
CA GLN A 64 5.35 -4.26 -17.03
C GLN A 64 4.61 -5.30 -16.21
N ALA A 65 4.74 -5.29 -14.89
CA ALA A 65 3.99 -6.18 -14.05
C ALA A 65 2.65 -5.60 -13.61
N ILE A 66 2.36 -4.35 -13.98
CA ILE A 66 1.15 -3.65 -13.56
C ILE A 66 0.11 -3.75 -14.64
N ALA A 67 -1.07 -4.25 -14.29
CA ALA A 67 -2.19 -4.29 -15.24
C ALA A 67 -2.98 -2.99 -15.23
N SER A 68 -3.19 -2.40 -14.06
CA SER A 68 -3.90 -1.13 -13.97
C SER A 68 -3.57 -0.45 -12.66
N SER A 69 -3.87 0.82 -12.57
CA SER A 69 -3.63 1.56 -11.34
C SER A 69 -4.76 2.55 -11.13
N GLY A 70 -4.92 2.97 -9.90
CA GLY A 70 -5.97 3.90 -9.57
C GLY A 70 -5.68 4.60 -8.26
N ILE A 71 -6.59 5.48 -7.89
CA ILE A 71 -6.49 6.23 -6.65
C ILE A 71 -7.38 5.52 -5.64
N PRO A 72 -6.90 5.23 -4.45
CA PRO A 72 -7.73 4.53 -3.47
C PRO A 72 -8.88 5.40 -3.00
N ASP A 73 -9.96 4.76 -2.60
CA ASP A 73 -11.04 5.54 -1.98
C ASP A 73 -10.56 5.99 -0.60
N ILE A 74 -11.33 6.88 -0.01
CA ILE A 74 -10.90 7.52 1.22
C ILE A 74 -10.74 6.54 2.38
N LYS A 75 -11.57 5.53 2.44
CA LYS A 75 -11.47 4.55 3.51
C LYS A 75 -10.21 3.74 3.39
N MET A 76 -9.88 3.34 2.17
CA MET A 76 -8.69 2.56 1.91
C MET A 76 -7.44 3.37 2.17
N GLU A 77 -7.46 4.62 1.75
CA GLU A 77 -6.33 5.49 1.98
C GLU A 77 -6.09 5.70 3.47
N ASN A 78 -7.17 5.92 4.22
CA ASN A 78 -7.05 6.12 5.67
C ASN A 78 -6.53 4.87 6.36
N GLU A 79 -7.00 3.71 5.94
CA GLU A 79 -6.54 2.47 6.55
C GLU A 79 -5.06 2.22 6.26
N TYR A 80 -4.65 2.48 5.03
CA TYR A 80 -3.26 2.32 4.66
C TYR A 80 -2.38 3.30 5.45
N SER A 81 -2.82 4.54 5.58
CA SER A 81 -2.04 5.54 6.31
C SER A 81 -1.94 5.17 7.79
N ARG A 82 -3.01 4.62 8.34
CA ARG A 82 -3.00 4.20 9.73
C ARG A 82 -2.02 3.07 9.98
N LEU A 83 -1.94 2.13 9.05
CA LEU A 83 -1.10 0.95 9.23
C LEU A 83 0.33 1.14 8.78
N PHE A 84 0.54 1.87 7.69
CA PHE A 84 1.85 1.95 7.06
C PHE A 84 2.34 3.37 6.84
N GLY A 85 1.54 4.36 7.15
CA GLY A 85 1.90 5.73 6.88
C GLY A 85 3.12 6.13 7.65
N SER A 86 3.90 6.95 7.04
CA SER A 86 5.04 7.43 7.66
C SER A 86 4.61 8.24 8.82
N GLY A 87 5.08 7.99 9.84
CA GLY A 87 4.82 8.64 10.97
C GLY A 87 3.97 9.79 11.05
N ILE A 88 3.31 10.05 10.12
CA ILE A 88 2.49 11.06 10.21
C ILE A 88 1.61 10.85 11.24
N GLN A 89 1.45 10.06 11.35
CA GLN A 89 0.65 9.84 12.19
C GLN A 89 1.02 9.63 13.42
N ILE A 90 1.41 9.58 13.35
CA ILE A 90 1.58 9.44 14.07
C ILE A 90 1.58 9.77 14.90
N ALA A 91 1.49 9.74 14.95
CA ALA A 91 1.42 9.97 15.61
C ALA A 91 1.13 10.02 16.33
N SER A 92 1.04 9.83 16.47
CA SER A 92 0.72 9.91 17.09
C SER A 92 0.67 9.64 17.83
N ALA A 93 0.82 9.25 18.02
CA ALA A 93 0.75 9.01 18.66
C ALA A 93 0.89 8.69 19.26
N GLY A 94 1.04 8.50 19.40
CA GLY A 94 1.18 8.10 19.84
C GLY A 94 1.28 7.45 19.73
N SER A 95 1.26 7.21 19.25
CA SER A 95 1.33 6.64 18.95
C SER A 95 1.81 6.07 18.64
N VAL A 96 2.03 5.72 18.45
CA VAL A 96 2.43 5.10 18.06
C VAL A 96 2.84 4.43 18.08
N PRO A 97 2.98 4.12 18.07
CA PRO A 97 3.44 3.33 17.88
C PRO A 97 3.49 2.48 17.60
N ASN A 98 3.14 2.14 17.61
CA ASN A 98 3.11 1.30 17.28
C ASN A 98 3.33 0.77 16.48
N PHE A 99 3.50 0.85 16.16
CA PHE A 99 3.74 -0.01 15.46
C PHE A 99 4.74 -0.30 15.58
#